data_0ff7c5dda39dbdb50a4d9f38f447f63f
#
_entry.id   0ff7c5dda39dbdb50a4d9f38f447f63f
#
_cell.length_a   1.000
_cell.length_b   1.000
_cell.length_c   1.000
_cell.angle_alpha   90.00
_cell.angle_beta   90.00
_cell.angle_gamma   90.00
#
_symmetry.space_group_name_H-M   'P 1'
#
loop_
_entity.id
_entity.type
_entity.pdbx_description
1 polymer ?
#
loop_
_entity_poly.entity_id
_entity_poly.type
_entity_poly.pdbx_seq_one_letter_code
_entity_poly.pdbx_strand_id
1 'polypeptide(L)'
;MAQAVKIRAEREPAMFYRRIEVKLGVTPLRSDRDLARLVDARLPLATVESLSSHGMSDEEIYSFIVPRRTLVHRKSRREALTHDESDRAVRIARITSLAEEVFGDDAKAGRWLRKAKVRFEGRSPLEMLRTETGARLVEEMLLQLDYGFAA
;
A
#
# COMPACT_ATOMS: atom_id res chain seq x y z
N MET A 1 -9.80 -23.65 -7.36
CA MET A 1 -9.49 -23.35 -5.95
C MET A 1 -8.13 -23.89 -5.49
N ALA A 2 -7.80 -25.15 -5.70
CA ALA A 2 -6.51 -25.71 -5.26
C ALA A 2 -5.29 -25.02 -5.89
N GLN A 3 -5.35 -24.63 -7.15
CA GLN A 3 -4.26 -23.96 -7.86
C GLN A 3 -4.02 -22.52 -7.40
N ALA A 4 -5.09 -21.81 -7.05
CA ALA A 4 -5.08 -20.48 -6.49
C ALA A 4 -4.39 -20.42 -5.11
N VAL A 5 -4.72 -21.38 -4.27
CA VAL A 5 -4.09 -21.56 -2.95
C VAL A 5 -2.61 -21.91 -3.09
N LYS A 6 -2.27 -22.68 -4.13
CA LYS A 6 -0.89 -23.14 -4.39
C LYS A 6 0.03 -21.99 -4.83
N ILE A 7 -0.45 -21.09 -5.70
CA ILE A 7 0.33 -19.92 -6.17
C ILE A 7 0.58 -18.94 -5.02
N ARG A 8 -0.40 -18.74 -4.13
CA ARG A 8 -0.23 -17.93 -2.93
C ARG A 8 0.74 -18.57 -1.91
N ALA A 9 0.79 -19.90 -1.86
CA ALA A 9 1.70 -20.65 -1.00
C ALA A 9 3.14 -20.69 -1.54
N GLU A 10 3.33 -20.52 -2.85
CA GLU A 10 4.66 -20.49 -3.50
C GLU A 10 5.32 -19.11 -3.47
N ARG A 11 4.58 -18.03 -3.15
CA ARG A 11 5.15 -16.71 -2.87
C ARG A 11 5.74 -16.73 -1.47
N GLU A 12 7.01 -16.42 -1.37
CA GLU A 12 7.64 -16.27 -0.07
C GLU A 12 7.01 -15.09 0.70
N PRO A 13 6.25 -15.33 1.77
CA PRO A 13 5.65 -14.25 2.57
C PRO A 13 6.70 -13.24 3.03
N ALA A 14 7.92 -13.69 3.23
CA ALA A 14 9.06 -12.85 3.61
C ALA A 14 9.34 -11.74 2.59
N MET A 15 9.22 -12.01 1.28
CA MET A 15 9.46 -11.00 0.24
C MET A 15 8.37 -9.92 0.23
N PHE A 16 7.12 -10.31 0.43
CA PHE A 16 5.99 -9.36 0.53
C PHE A 16 6.18 -8.38 1.69
N TYR A 17 6.43 -8.90 2.90
CA TYR A 17 6.64 -8.05 4.07
C TYR A 17 7.92 -7.22 3.96
N ARG A 18 8.96 -7.75 3.31
CA ARG A 18 10.18 -6.98 3.03
C ARG A 18 9.92 -5.75 2.15
N ARG A 19 9.07 -5.88 1.14
CA ARG A 19 8.64 -4.73 0.30
C ARG A 19 7.94 -3.67 1.13
N ILE A 20 7.06 -4.08 2.05
CA ILE A 20 6.35 -3.17 2.94
C ILE A 20 7.33 -2.49 3.91
N GLU A 21 8.25 -3.24 4.51
CA GLU A 21 9.31 -2.68 5.37
C GLU A 21 10.08 -1.55 4.69
N VAL A 22 10.52 -1.80 3.45
CA VAL A 22 11.28 -0.82 2.67
C VAL A 22 10.44 0.44 2.40
N LYS A 23 9.18 0.29 2.02
CA LYS A 23 8.29 1.42 1.73
C LYS A 23 7.99 2.27 2.95
N LEU A 24 7.76 1.64 4.09
CA LEU A 24 7.43 2.32 5.34
C LEU A 24 8.67 2.78 6.13
N GLY A 25 9.84 2.26 5.79
CA GLY A 25 11.06 2.53 6.54
C GLY A 25 11.05 1.94 7.95
N VAL A 26 10.46 0.76 8.12
CA VAL A 26 10.30 0.06 9.41
C VAL A 26 10.80 -1.38 9.32
N THR A 27 11.20 -1.95 10.44
CA THR A 27 11.61 -3.36 10.58
C THR A 27 11.38 -3.85 12.01
N PRO A 28 11.20 -5.15 12.22
CA PRO A 28 10.87 -6.21 11.26
C PRO A 28 9.36 -6.35 11.04
N LEU A 29 8.95 -6.84 9.87
CA LEU A 29 7.57 -7.21 9.56
C LEU A 29 7.52 -8.66 9.08
N ARG A 30 6.66 -9.47 9.66
CA ARG A 30 6.51 -10.90 9.31
C ARG A 30 5.07 -11.33 9.10
N SER A 31 4.11 -10.50 9.50
CA SER A 31 2.68 -10.85 9.48
C SER A 31 1.79 -9.61 9.44
N ASP A 32 0.53 -9.81 9.10
CA ASP A 32 -0.49 -8.75 9.21
C ASP A 32 -0.69 -8.28 10.65
N ARG A 33 -0.40 -9.15 11.62
CA ARG A 33 -0.41 -8.76 13.04
C ARG A 33 0.65 -7.69 13.34
N ASP A 34 1.83 -7.79 12.72
CA ASP A 34 2.86 -6.77 12.86
C ASP A 34 2.44 -5.46 12.23
N LEU A 35 1.75 -5.50 11.09
CA LEU A 35 1.17 -4.31 10.47
C LEU A 35 0.12 -3.65 11.38
N ALA A 36 -0.76 -4.43 12.00
CA ALA A 36 -1.74 -3.91 12.94
C ALA A 36 -1.06 -3.23 14.15
N ARG A 37 0.01 -3.81 14.67
CA ARG A 37 0.79 -3.23 15.77
C ARG A 37 1.45 -1.90 15.37
N LEU A 38 1.92 -1.77 14.12
CA LEU A 38 2.46 -0.50 13.61
C LEU A 38 1.40 0.60 13.61
N VAL A 39 0.19 0.29 13.18
CA VAL A 39 -0.93 1.23 13.18
C VAL A 39 -1.25 1.66 14.61
N ASP A 40 -1.35 0.71 15.54
CA ASP A 40 -1.62 0.97 16.95
C ASP A 40 -0.53 1.84 17.60
N ALA A 41 0.71 1.60 17.26
CA ALA A 41 1.85 2.37 17.75
C ALA A 41 1.99 3.75 17.08
N ARG A 42 1.29 4.00 15.98
CA ARG A 42 1.37 5.17 15.13
C ARG A 42 2.74 5.32 14.46
N LEU A 43 2.74 5.45 13.14
CA LEU A 43 3.97 5.56 12.36
C LEU A 43 4.66 6.92 12.56
N PRO A 44 5.99 6.96 12.56
CA PRO A 44 6.73 8.21 12.63
C PRO A 44 6.60 9.01 11.33
N LEU A 45 6.84 10.32 11.37
CA LEU A 45 6.82 11.17 10.17
C LEU A 45 7.84 10.74 9.11
N ALA A 46 8.93 10.11 9.50
CA ALA A 46 9.93 9.57 8.58
C ALA A 46 9.34 8.54 7.59
N THR A 47 8.22 7.91 7.93
CA THR A 47 7.48 7.02 7.02
C THR A 47 7.02 7.76 5.76
N VAL A 48 6.61 9.01 5.87
CA VAL A 48 6.20 9.83 4.71
C VAL A 48 7.36 10.04 3.75
N GLU A 49 8.54 10.33 4.25
CA GLU A 49 9.76 10.48 3.44
C GLU A 49 10.16 9.16 2.78
N SER A 50 10.01 8.06 3.49
CA SER A 50 10.26 6.71 2.96
C SER A 50 9.31 6.37 1.82
N LEU A 51 8.02 6.64 1.96
CA LEU A 51 7.03 6.44 0.90
C LEU A 51 7.33 7.30 -0.33
N SER A 52 7.72 8.56 -0.14
CA SER A 52 8.14 9.45 -1.22
C SER A 52 9.36 8.90 -1.97
N SER A 53 10.34 8.37 -1.25
CA SER A 53 11.55 7.77 -1.84
C SER A 53 11.26 6.47 -2.60
N HIS A 54 10.12 5.83 -2.34
CA HIS A 54 9.73 4.54 -2.92
C HIS A 54 8.51 4.63 -3.84
N GLY A 55 8.35 5.74 -4.54
CA GLY A 55 7.46 5.86 -5.69
C GLY A 55 6.16 6.63 -5.47
N MET A 56 5.87 7.13 -4.27
CA MET A 56 4.75 8.04 -4.06
C MET A 56 5.15 9.48 -4.31
N SER A 57 4.36 10.20 -5.11
CA SER A 57 4.53 11.64 -5.25
C SER A 57 4.06 12.38 -3.99
N ASP A 58 4.54 13.61 -3.80
CA ASP A 58 4.07 14.46 -2.72
C ASP A 58 2.56 14.72 -2.80
N GLU A 59 2.04 14.92 -4.02
CA GLU A 59 0.60 15.11 -4.25
C GLU A 59 -0.21 13.89 -3.83
N GLU A 60 0.27 12.70 -4.11
CA GLU A 60 -0.36 11.45 -3.68
C GLU A 60 -0.35 11.31 -2.16
N ILE A 61 0.76 11.63 -1.52
CA ILE A 61 0.87 11.64 -0.05
C ILE A 61 -0.14 12.62 0.56
N TYR A 62 -0.22 13.84 0.02
CA TYR A 62 -1.14 14.84 0.54
C TYR A 62 -2.62 14.50 0.30
N SER A 63 -2.92 13.81 -0.78
CA SER A 63 -4.28 13.38 -1.11
C SER A 63 -4.72 12.13 -0.37
N PHE A 64 -3.83 11.18 -0.14
CA PHE A 64 -4.19 9.84 0.32
C PHE A 64 -3.79 9.53 1.77
N ILE A 65 -2.82 10.23 2.32
CA ILE A 65 -2.32 9.93 3.67
C ILE A 65 -2.57 11.10 4.62
N VAL A 66 -1.93 12.24 4.38
CA VAL A 66 -1.96 13.39 5.27
C VAL A 66 -1.89 14.70 4.48
N PRO A 67 -2.81 15.65 4.68
CA PRO A 67 -2.76 16.94 3.98
C PRO A 67 -1.43 17.67 4.24
N ARG A 68 -0.96 18.39 3.23
CA ARG A 68 0.30 19.16 3.31
C ARG A 68 0.38 20.05 4.55
N ARG A 69 -0.67 20.84 4.82
CA ARG A 69 -0.70 21.74 5.97
C ARG A 69 -0.55 20.99 7.29
N THR A 70 -1.25 19.88 7.42
CA THR A 70 -1.18 19.03 8.60
C THR A 70 0.23 18.43 8.78
N LEU A 71 0.83 17.97 7.71
CA LEU A 71 2.18 17.42 7.73
C LEU A 71 3.21 18.45 8.17
N VAL A 72 3.16 19.67 7.61
CA VAL A 72 4.04 20.78 7.99
C VAL A 72 3.90 21.12 9.49
N HIS A 73 2.67 21.18 9.97
CA HIS A 73 2.38 21.47 11.38
C HIS A 73 2.95 20.39 12.31
N ARG A 74 2.79 19.10 11.97
CA ARG A 74 3.33 18.01 12.76
C ARG A 74 4.85 17.95 12.75
N LYS A 75 5.47 18.24 11.61
CA LYS A 75 6.94 18.35 11.53
C LYS A 75 7.47 19.39 12.52
N SER A 76 6.83 20.53 12.63
CA SER A 76 7.22 21.61 13.56
C SER A 76 7.09 21.18 15.03
N ARG A 77 6.13 20.31 15.33
CA ARG A 77 5.86 19.79 16.68
C ARG A 77 6.52 18.44 16.97
N ARG A 78 7.17 17.82 15.99
CA ARG A 78 7.75 16.48 16.10
C ARG A 78 6.72 15.42 16.52
N GLU A 79 5.52 15.52 16.01
CA GLU A 79 4.42 14.58 16.27
C GLU A 79 4.42 13.44 15.24
N ALA A 80 4.08 12.23 15.68
CA ALA A 80 3.86 11.10 14.79
C ALA A 80 2.58 11.27 13.95
N LEU A 81 2.41 10.43 12.94
CA LEU A 81 1.15 10.29 12.22
C LEU A 81 0.05 9.88 13.19
N THR A 82 -1.20 10.26 12.90
CA THR A 82 -2.34 9.76 13.67
C THR A 82 -2.56 8.27 13.39
N HIS A 83 -3.43 7.64 14.18
CA HIS A 83 -3.86 6.27 13.95
C HIS A 83 -4.44 6.08 12.53
N ASP A 84 -5.37 6.95 12.10
CA ASP A 84 -5.98 6.88 10.78
C ASP A 84 -4.99 7.12 9.64
N GLU A 85 -4.06 8.04 9.80
CA GLU A 85 -3.00 8.30 8.82
C GLU A 85 -2.03 7.14 8.72
N SER A 86 -1.69 6.54 9.85
CA SER A 86 -0.86 5.33 9.92
C SER A 86 -1.54 4.15 9.22
N ASP A 87 -2.84 3.98 9.42
CA ASP A 87 -3.64 2.95 8.76
C ASP A 87 -3.65 3.15 7.24
N ARG A 88 -3.84 4.37 6.76
CA ARG A 88 -3.79 4.68 5.32
C ARG A 88 -2.41 4.41 4.73
N ALA A 89 -1.34 4.78 5.42
CA ALA A 89 0.03 4.54 4.96
C ALA A 89 0.33 3.04 4.85
N VAL A 90 -0.04 2.26 5.85
CA VAL A 90 0.12 0.79 5.86
C VAL A 90 -0.70 0.15 4.72
N ARG A 91 -1.94 0.58 4.54
CA ARG A 91 -2.83 0.09 3.49
C ARG A 91 -2.23 0.32 2.09
N ILE A 92 -1.73 1.52 1.83
CA ILE A 92 -1.08 1.85 0.57
C ILE A 92 0.19 1.00 0.37
N ALA A 93 1.05 0.90 1.36
CA ALA A 93 2.26 0.10 1.28
C ALA A 93 1.96 -1.38 1.01
N ARG A 94 0.92 -1.92 1.65
CA ARG A 94 0.46 -3.31 1.46
C ARG A 94 -0.04 -3.56 0.05
N ILE A 95 -0.94 -2.74 -0.45
CA ILE A 95 -1.55 -2.94 -1.77
C ILE A 95 -0.57 -2.65 -2.91
N THR A 96 0.25 -1.62 -2.79
CA THR A 96 1.29 -1.34 -3.79
C THR A 96 2.32 -2.46 -3.85
N SER A 97 2.71 -3.02 -2.72
CA SER A 97 3.60 -4.19 -2.67
C SER A 97 2.97 -5.43 -3.31
N LEU A 98 1.68 -5.66 -3.08
CA LEU A 98 0.95 -6.76 -3.74
C LEU A 98 0.91 -6.58 -5.27
N ALA A 99 0.65 -5.36 -5.74
CA ALA A 99 0.65 -5.07 -7.17
C ALA A 99 2.03 -5.35 -7.80
N GLU A 100 3.12 -4.94 -7.14
CA GLU A 100 4.47 -5.21 -7.60
C GLU A 100 4.77 -6.71 -7.71
N GLU A 101 4.29 -7.51 -6.77
CA GLU A 101 4.42 -8.96 -6.83
C GLU A 101 3.60 -9.57 -7.97
N VAL A 102 2.35 -9.13 -8.15
CA VAL A 102 1.47 -9.63 -9.20
C VAL A 102 2.03 -9.34 -10.59
N PHE A 103 2.54 -8.14 -10.81
CA PHE A 103 3.09 -7.74 -12.11
C PHE A 103 4.55 -8.18 -12.32
N GLY A 104 5.28 -8.46 -11.26
CA GLY A 104 6.71 -8.79 -11.31
C GLY A 104 7.59 -7.64 -11.83
N ASP A 105 7.06 -6.42 -11.87
CA ASP A 105 7.68 -5.23 -12.42
C ASP A 105 7.09 -3.99 -11.73
N ASP A 106 7.93 -3.26 -11.01
CA ASP A 106 7.49 -2.11 -10.20
C ASP A 106 6.94 -0.98 -11.07
N ALA A 107 7.49 -0.75 -12.26
CA ALA A 107 7.01 0.26 -13.20
C ALA A 107 5.64 -0.12 -13.78
N LYS A 108 5.42 -1.38 -14.13
CA LYS A 108 4.10 -1.88 -14.56
C LYS A 108 3.06 -1.74 -13.45
N ALA A 109 3.39 -2.15 -12.24
CA ALA A 109 2.53 -2.02 -11.08
C ALA A 109 2.14 -0.55 -10.85
N GLY A 110 3.12 0.36 -10.89
CA GLY A 110 2.90 1.79 -10.72
C GLY A 110 1.96 2.38 -11.76
N ARG A 111 2.11 2.01 -13.03
CA ARG A 111 1.20 2.43 -14.11
C ARG A 111 -0.21 1.88 -13.91
N TRP A 112 -0.33 0.61 -13.57
CA TRP A 112 -1.62 -0.03 -13.33
C TRP A 112 -2.38 0.62 -12.17
N LEU A 113 -1.69 0.90 -11.08
CA LEU A 113 -2.27 1.54 -9.89
C LEU A 113 -2.79 2.96 -10.16
N ARG A 114 -2.22 3.66 -11.14
CA ARG A 114 -2.58 5.05 -11.44
C ARG A 114 -3.53 5.21 -12.63
N LYS A 115 -3.81 4.13 -13.34
CA LYS A 115 -4.73 4.15 -14.49
C LYS A 115 -6.17 3.94 -14.04
N ALA A 116 -7.06 4.83 -14.45
CA ALA A 116 -8.50 4.72 -14.23
C ALA A 116 -9.05 3.37 -14.74
N LYS A 117 -9.96 2.77 -13.99
CA LYS A 117 -10.62 1.50 -14.31
C LYS A 117 -12.13 1.70 -14.44
N VAL A 118 -12.73 1.12 -15.46
CA VAL A 118 -14.18 1.08 -15.63
C VAL A 118 -14.84 0.40 -14.42
N ARG A 119 -14.26 -0.69 -13.93
CA ARG A 119 -14.73 -1.43 -12.76
C ARG A 119 -14.77 -0.59 -11.47
N PHE A 120 -13.99 0.49 -11.40
CA PHE A 120 -13.95 1.44 -10.30
C PHE A 120 -14.64 2.77 -10.64
N GLU A 121 -15.55 2.75 -11.60
CA GLU A 121 -16.30 3.94 -12.02
C GLU A 121 -15.41 5.11 -12.46
N GLY A 122 -14.32 4.80 -13.14
CA GLY A 122 -13.36 5.78 -13.65
C GLY A 122 -12.28 6.20 -12.64
N ARG A 123 -12.30 5.66 -11.42
CA ARG A 123 -11.22 5.88 -10.44
C ARG A 123 -10.04 4.94 -10.68
N SER A 124 -8.85 5.38 -10.30
CA SER A 124 -7.67 4.52 -10.30
C SER A 124 -7.69 3.59 -9.08
N PRO A 125 -7.00 2.44 -9.15
CA PRO A 125 -6.79 1.61 -7.97
C PRO A 125 -6.22 2.38 -6.78
N LEU A 126 -5.27 3.28 -7.01
CA LEU A 126 -4.67 4.07 -5.94
C LEU A 126 -5.70 4.98 -5.24
N GLU A 127 -6.62 5.60 -5.99
CA GLU A 127 -7.72 6.39 -5.43
C GLU A 127 -8.68 5.54 -4.59
N MET A 128 -8.86 4.27 -4.94
CA MET A 128 -9.70 3.34 -4.17
C MET A 128 -9.11 3.03 -2.79
N LEU A 129 -7.81 3.20 -2.59
CA LEU A 129 -7.15 2.89 -1.32
C LEU A 129 -7.45 3.87 -0.19
N ARG A 130 -8.24 4.91 -0.44
CA ARG A 130 -8.70 5.85 0.59
C ARG A 130 -9.55 5.17 1.67
N THR A 131 -10.22 4.08 1.33
CA THR A 131 -11.04 3.29 2.24
C THR A 131 -10.60 1.84 2.28
N GLU A 132 -10.87 1.15 3.37
CA GLU A 132 -10.60 -0.28 3.48
C GLU A 132 -11.44 -1.10 2.50
N THR A 133 -12.70 -0.73 2.30
CA THR A 133 -13.58 -1.38 1.32
C THR A 133 -13.03 -1.23 -0.10
N GLY A 134 -12.56 -0.04 -0.46
CA GLY A 134 -11.91 0.20 -1.75
C GLY A 134 -10.64 -0.63 -1.92
N ALA A 135 -9.84 -0.73 -0.88
CA ALA A 135 -8.63 -1.56 -0.88
C ALA A 135 -8.94 -3.04 -1.14
N ARG A 136 -9.99 -3.57 -0.54
CA ARG A 136 -10.44 -4.95 -0.80
C ARG A 136 -10.80 -5.19 -2.26
N LEU A 137 -11.49 -4.27 -2.89
CA LEU A 137 -11.83 -4.37 -4.32
C LEU A 137 -10.59 -4.37 -5.20
N VAL A 138 -9.60 -3.56 -4.86
CA VAL A 138 -8.30 -3.55 -5.57
C VAL A 138 -7.56 -4.87 -5.35
N GLU A 139 -7.52 -5.35 -4.13
CA GLU A 139 -6.90 -6.64 -3.79
C GLU A 139 -7.54 -7.81 -4.56
N GLU A 140 -8.88 -7.86 -4.61
CA GLU A 140 -9.61 -8.86 -5.40
C GLU A 140 -9.22 -8.81 -6.88
N MET A 141 -9.14 -7.62 -7.45
CA MET A 141 -8.74 -7.44 -8.85
C MET A 141 -7.29 -7.90 -9.09
N LEU A 142 -6.38 -7.57 -8.20
CA LEU A 142 -4.99 -8.03 -8.27
C LEU A 142 -4.89 -9.55 -8.19
N LEU A 143 -5.63 -10.17 -7.28
CA LEU A 143 -5.65 -11.62 -7.15
C LEU A 143 -6.25 -12.30 -8.38
N GLN A 144 -7.29 -11.71 -8.98
CA GLN A 144 -7.85 -12.20 -10.25
C GLN A 144 -6.82 -12.14 -11.38
N LEU A 145 -6.08 -11.05 -11.50
CA LEU A 145 -5.00 -10.91 -12.48
C LEU A 145 -3.90 -11.94 -12.26
N ASP A 146 -3.53 -12.16 -11.01
CA ASP A 146 -2.52 -13.12 -10.62
C ASP A 146 -2.90 -14.57 -10.96
N TYR A 147 -4.18 -14.91 -10.84
CA TYR A 147 -4.71 -16.23 -11.20
C TYR A 147 -4.94 -16.42 -12.70
N GLY A 148 -4.63 -15.42 -13.53
CA GLY A 148 -4.81 -15.51 -14.98
C GLY A 148 -6.25 -15.40 -15.45
N PHE A 149 -7.16 -14.86 -14.65
CA PHE A 149 -8.54 -14.59 -15.07
C PHE A 149 -8.69 -13.40 -16.02
N ALA A 150 -7.58 -12.79 -16.38
CA ALA A 150 -7.53 -11.70 -17.35
C ALA A 150 -7.33 -12.19 -18.79
N ALA A 151 -7.42 -13.47 -18.98
CA ALA A 151 -7.36 -14.06 -20.34
C ALA A 151 -8.72 -14.06 -21.01
#